data_71b8510670b32c80afd65586c54bc3e1
#
_entry.id   71b8510670b32c80afd65586c54bc3e1
#
_cell.length_a   1.000
_cell.length_b   1.000
_cell.length_c   1.000
_cell.angle_alpha   90.00
_cell.angle_beta   90.00
_cell.angle_gamma   90.00
#
_symmetry.space_group_name_H-M   'P 1'
#
loop_
_entity.id
_entity.type
_entity.pdbx_description
1 polymer ?
#
loop_
_entity_poly.entity_id
_entity_poly.type
_entity_poly.pdbx_seq_one_letter_code
_entity_poly.pdbx_strand_id
1 'polypeptide(L)'
;VGQPVRRVEDIRLITGNGRYTDDISLPGQAYGFVFRSPVAHGRIRSIDTSQAKAQPGVLAVYTGSDLNADIPCFIENNAATGVARKDAPHPILCRDKVCHVGDNIAFVVAETLVQARDAAELIDVDIEEMAAVVNTHDAADPGQPQVHESAPNNVAFDWHLGEKQKTDTAFASAAHVTRLELINNKLVCNSMEPRAAVADFDKASGKLTVHTCTQGVWAFRDVLASNLGLEPENVRVLTPDVGGGFGMKAMFYAEYTMAAFASRNLGRPVRWKSERTEAFLSDTMG
;
A
#
# COMPACT_ATOMS: atom_id res chain seq x y z
N VAL A 1 -13.65 -37.64 3.15
CA VAL A 1 -12.49 -37.17 2.38
C VAL A 1 -12.74 -37.48 0.92
N GLY A 2 -12.44 -36.55 -0.02
CA GLY A 2 -12.59 -36.73 -1.47
C GLY A 2 -14.00 -36.53 -2.04
N GLN A 3 -14.99 -36.10 -1.25
CA GLN A 3 -16.30 -35.73 -1.74
C GLN A 3 -16.29 -34.32 -2.33
N PRO A 4 -16.91 -34.07 -3.51
CA PRO A 4 -17.05 -32.74 -4.06
C PRO A 4 -18.07 -31.94 -3.24
N VAL A 5 -17.60 -31.08 -2.38
CA VAL A 5 -18.44 -30.15 -1.61
C VAL A 5 -18.48 -28.81 -2.35
N ARG A 6 -19.68 -28.36 -2.71
CA ARG A 6 -19.89 -27.05 -3.32
C ARG A 6 -19.74 -25.95 -2.27
N ARG A 7 -19.11 -24.82 -2.62
CA ARG A 7 -19.09 -23.64 -1.76
C ARG A 7 -20.49 -23.05 -1.68
N VAL A 8 -20.85 -22.53 -0.50
CA VAL A 8 -22.17 -21.92 -0.27
C VAL A 8 -22.38 -20.70 -1.18
N GLU A 9 -21.29 -19.96 -1.46
CA GLU A 9 -21.28 -18.75 -2.25
C GLU A 9 -21.41 -18.97 -3.76
N ASP A 10 -21.13 -20.18 -4.27
CA ASP A 10 -21.03 -20.44 -5.72
C ASP A 10 -22.28 -19.99 -6.48
N ILE A 11 -23.48 -20.32 -5.99
CA ILE A 11 -24.72 -19.95 -6.67
C ILE A 11 -24.85 -18.43 -6.77
N ARG A 12 -24.60 -17.70 -5.68
CA ARG A 12 -24.68 -16.25 -5.63
C ARG A 12 -23.69 -15.62 -6.61
N LEU A 13 -22.45 -16.09 -6.64
CA LEU A 13 -21.39 -15.55 -7.50
C LEU A 13 -21.66 -15.79 -8.98
N ILE A 14 -22.05 -17.04 -9.37
CA ILE A 14 -22.29 -17.36 -10.80
C ILE A 14 -23.60 -16.80 -11.36
N THR A 15 -24.51 -16.34 -10.52
CA THR A 15 -25.77 -15.68 -10.92
C THR A 15 -25.70 -14.15 -10.91
N GLY A 16 -24.49 -13.57 -10.78
CA GLY A 16 -24.29 -12.12 -10.81
C GLY A 16 -24.71 -11.39 -9.54
N ASN A 17 -24.88 -12.10 -8.43
CA ASN A 17 -25.22 -11.55 -7.12
C ASN A 17 -23.98 -11.42 -6.20
N GLY A 18 -22.77 -11.51 -6.76
CA GLY A 18 -21.53 -11.17 -6.09
C GLY A 18 -21.52 -9.68 -5.70
N ARG A 19 -20.83 -9.36 -4.63
CA ARG A 19 -20.73 -7.98 -4.15
C ARG A 19 -19.29 -7.67 -3.78
N TYR A 20 -18.55 -7.15 -4.74
CA TYR A 20 -17.16 -6.75 -4.59
C TYR A 20 -17.06 -5.30 -4.12
N THR A 21 -15.87 -4.87 -3.75
CA THR A 21 -15.67 -3.49 -3.25
C THR A 21 -16.08 -2.45 -4.31
N ASP A 22 -15.85 -2.74 -5.59
CA ASP A 22 -16.21 -1.85 -6.70
C ASP A 22 -17.73 -1.75 -6.96
N ASP A 23 -18.53 -2.69 -6.44
CA ASP A 23 -19.99 -2.65 -6.55
C ASP A 23 -20.65 -1.78 -5.46
N ILE A 24 -19.87 -1.30 -4.48
CA ILE A 24 -20.38 -0.49 -3.38
C ILE A 24 -20.42 0.97 -3.82
N SER A 25 -21.62 1.54 -3.89
CA SER A 25 -21.83 2.96 -4.14
C SER A 25 -22.61 3.59 -3.00
N LEU A 26 -22.13 4.71 -2.49
CA LEU A 26 -22.73 5.45 -1.41
C LEU A 26 -23.25 6.82 -1.91
N PRO A 27 -24.37 7.35 -1.38
CA PRO A 27 -24.89 8.66 -1.79
C PRO A 27 -23.85 9.76 -1.60
N GLY A 28 -23.71 10.63 -2.59
CA GLY A 28 -22.78 11.75 -2.53
C GLY A 28 -21.29 11.36 -2.61
N GLN A 29 -20.97 10.13 -3.02
CA GLN A 29 -19.62 9.63 -3.13
C GLN A 29 -18.76 10.46 -4.07
N ALA A 30 -17.51 10.76 -3.64
CA ALA A 30 -16.45 11.34 -4.45
C ALA A 30 -15.45 10.27 -4.86
N TYR A 31 -14.57 10.61 -5.81
CA TYR A 31 -13.60 9.69 -6.41
C TYR A 31 -12.18 10.20 -6.22
N GLY A 32 -11.32 9.31 -5.72
CA GLY A 32 -9.91 9.57 -5.51
C GLY A 32 -9.03 8.99 -6.62
N PHE A 33 -7.98 9.70 -6.95
CA PHE A 33 -6.91 9.26 -7.87
C PHE A 33 -5.55 9.62 -7.27
N VAL A 34 -4.58 8.70 -7.37
CA VAL A 34 -3.23 8.91 -6.85
C VAL A 34 -2.31 9.37 -7.99
N PHE A 35 -1.68 10.53 -7.81
CA PHE A 35 -0.57 10.96 -8.64
C PHE A 35 0.71 10.34 -8.12
N ARG A 36 1.38 9.55 -8.97
CA ARG A 36 2.54 8.72 -8.60
C ARG A 36 3.82 9.19 -9.23
N SER A 37 4.94 8.90 -8.56
CA SER A 37 6.27 9.20 -9.07
C SER A 37 6.60 8.41 -10.34
N PRO A 38 7.05 9.08 -11.39
CA PRO A 38 7.66 8.43 -12.54
C PRO A 38 9.14 8.11 -12.33
N VAL A 39 9.74 8.61 -11.23
CA VAL A 39 11.17 8.53 -10.90
C VAL A 39 11.40 7.46 -9.83
N ALA A 40 12.46 6.69 -9.99
CA ALA A 40 12.79 5.58 -9.10
C ALA A 40 13.38 6.02 -7.75
N HIS A 41 14.13 7.11 -7.72
CA HIS A 41 14.69 7.70 -6.50
C HIS A 41 14.98 9.18 -6.75
N GLY A 42 14.52 10.05 -5.86
CA GLY A 42 14.73 11.49 -6.04
C GLY A 42 14.23 12.30 -4.87
N ARG A 43 14.77 13.50 -4.74
CA ARG A 43 14.34 14.49 -3.77
C ARG A 43 13.24 15.36 -4.38
N ILE A 44 12.11 15.47 -3.71
CA ILE A 44 11.04 16.39 -4.11
C ILE A 44 11.46 17.80 -3.70
N ARG A 45 11.62 18.69 -4.68
CA ARG A 45 11.95 20.11 -4.47
C ARG A 45 10.71 20.94 -4.28
N SER A 46 9.67 20.65 -5.09
CA SER A 46 8.37 21.33 -4.98
C SER A 46 7.25 20.47 -5.57
N ILE A 47 6.04 20.70 -5.08
CA ILE A 47 4.80 20.16 -5.64
C ILE A 47 3.83 21.33 -5.79
N ASP A 48 3.51 21.71 -7.04
CA ASP A 48 2.48 22.72 -7.32
C ASP A 48 1.17 22.04 -7.70
N THR A 49 0.17 22.19 -6.88
CA THR A 49 -1.18 21.63 -7.05
C THR A 49 -2.20 22.70 -7.47
N SER A 50 -1.78 23.93 -7.73
CA SER A 50 -2.67 25.08 -7.94
C SER A 50 -3.58 24.89 -9.15
N GLN A 51 -3.04 24.43 -10.28
CA GLN A 51 -3.81 24.16 -11.48
C GLN A 51 -4.78 22.99 -11.31
N ALA A 52 -4.36 21.93 -10.62
CA ALA A 52 -5.21 20.80 -10.31
C ALA A 52 -6.40 21.21 -9.42
N LYS A 53 -6.13 21.98 -8.36
CA LYS A 53 -7.16 22.48 -7.45
C LYS A 53 -8.17 23.41 -8.12
N ALA A 54 -7.79 24.10 -9.18
CA ALA A 54 -8.66 25.03 -9.91
C ALA A 54 -9.61 24.35 -10.90
N GLN A 55 -9.45 23.03 -11.15
CA GLN A 55 -10.25 22.33 -12.15
C GLN A 55 -11.71 22.13 -11.67
N PRO A 56 -12.68 22.25 -12.58
CA PRO A 56 -14.08 22.02 -12.25
C PRO A 56 -14.31 20.61 -11.71
N GLY A 57 -15.05 20.53 -10.59
CA GLY A 57 -15.37 19.26 -9.95
C GLY A 57 -14.28 18.68 -9.06
N VAL A 58 -13.11 19.30 -8.99
CA VAL A 58 -12.08 18.93 -8.00
C VAL A 58 -12.51 19.44 -6.62
N LEU A 59 -12.51 18.54 -5.65
CA LEU A 59 -12.94 18.79 -4.27
C LEU A 59 -11.73 19.04 -3.35
N ALA A 60 -10.64 18.32 -3.59
CA ALA A 60 -9.39 18.48 -2.83
C ALA A 60 -8.21 17.87 -3.59
N VAL A 61 -7.01 18.37 -3.30
CA VAL A 61 -5.74 17.75 -3.67
C VAL A 61 -4.87 17.76 -2.43
N TYR A 62 -4.50 16.56 -1.97
CA TYR A 62 -3.69 16.34 -0.78
C TYR A 62 -2.28 15.92 -1.16
N THR A 63 -1.29 16.38 -0.39
CA THR A 63 0.12 16.05 -0.53
C THR A 63 0.69 15.56 0.80
N GLY A 64 1.96 15.22 0.86
CA GLY A 64 2.63 14.81 2.10
C GLY A 64 2.63 15.86 3.21
N SER A 65 2.38 17.14 2.89
CA SER A 65 2.22 18.21 3.89
C SER A 65 0.86 18.17 4.59
N ASP A 66 -0.16 17.57 3.97
CA ASP A 66 -1.52 17.51 4.51
C ASP A 66 -1.74 16.27 5.37
N LEU A 67 -1.02 15.19 5.08
CA LEU A 67 -1.19 13.88 5.72
C LEU A 67 0.16 13.33 6.19
N ASN A 68 0.51 13.61 7.44
CA ASN A 68 1.74 13.12 8.06
C ASN A 68 1.51 11.76 8.74
N ALA A 69 1.45 10.70 7.95
CA ALA A 69 1.32 9.32 8.40
C ALA A 69 2.16 8.39 7.52
N ASP A 70 2.52 7.24 8.07
CA ASP A 70 3.35 6.23 7.41
C ASP A 70 2.65 4.87 7.42
N ILE A 71 2.99 4.01 6.47
CA ILE A 71 2.65 2.59 6.53
C ILE A 71 3.57 1.96 7.58
N PRO A 72 3.03 1.31 8.62
CA PRO A 72 3.85 0.69 9.64
C PRO A 72 4.64 -0.49 9.07
N CYS A 73 5.88 -0.64 9.52
CA CYS A 73 6.63 -1.85 9.26
C CYS A 73 6.12 -2.97 10.16
N PHE A 74 5.65 -4.06 9.56
CA PHE A 74 5.14 -5.23 10.29
C PHE A 74 6.23 -6.20 10.75
N ILE A 75 7.50 -5.97 10.38
CA ILE A 75 8.62 -6.79 10.83
C ILE A 75 9.05 -6.32 12.22
N GLU A 76 8.92 -7.22 13.17
CA GLU A 76 9.37 -6.98 14.54
C GLU A 76 10.90 -7.11 14.68
N ASN A 77 11.44 -6.54 15.77
CA ASN A 77 12.84 -6.75 16.12
C ASN A 77 13.09 -8.23 16.38
N ASN A 78 14.22 -8.75 15.89
CA ASN A 78 14.60 -10.12 16.16
C ASN A 78 15.11 -10.27 17.60
N ALA A 79 14.28 -10.81 18.48
CA ALA A 79 14.65 -11.04 19.88
C ALA A 79 15.82 -12.04 20.04
N ALA A 80 16.01 -12.96 19.09
CA ALA A 80 17.08 -13.96 19.17
C ALA A 80 18.46 -13.37 18.88
N THR A 81 18.56 -12.36 18.02
CA THR A 81 19.81 -11.69 17.68
C THR A 81 20.06 -10.42 18.49
N GLY A 82 19.02 -9.86 19.12
CA GLY A 82 19.07 -8.56 19.78
C GLY A 82 19.29 -7.38 18.82
N VAL A 83 19.29 -7.62 17.51
CA VAL A 83 19.48 -6.57 16.50
C VAL A 83 18.14 -5.84 16.27
N ALA A 84 18.14 -4.54 16.54
CA ALA A 84 16.98 -3.71 16.27
C ALA A 84 16.84 -3.47 14.77
N ARG A 85 15.59 -3.53 14.29
CA ARG A 85 15.21 -3.05 12.96
C ARG A 85 15.60 -1.58 12.80
N LYS A 86 16.10 -1.22 11.62
CA LYS A 86 16.29 0.18 11.23
C LYS A 86 14.96 0.72 10.73
N ASP A 87 14.71 1.97 11.04
CA ASP A 87 13.50 2.64 10.56
C ASP A 87 13.71 3.03 9.08
N ALA A 88 12.86 2.48 8.22
CA ALA A 88 12.81 2.80 6.79
C ALA A 88 11.41 3.35 6.51
N PRO A 89 11.18 4.68 6.61
CA PRO A 89 9.86 5.25 6.53
C PRO A 89 9.20 5.00 5.17
N HIS A 90 7.93 4.64 5.19
CA HIS A 90 7.08 4.48 4.01
C HIS A 90 5.86 5.41 4.16
N PRO A 91 5.98 6.67 3.76
CA PRO A 91 4.92 7.67 3.94
C PRO A 91 3.68 7.32 3.13
N ILE A 92 2.51 7.67 3.66
CA ILE A 92 1.24 7.56 2.93
C ILE A 92 1.26 8.43 1.67
N LEU A 93 1.79 9.64 1.79
CA LEU A 93 2.13 10.56 0.69
C LEU A 93 3.56 11.05 0.88
N CYS A 94 4.38 11.00 -0.16
CA CYS A 94 5.77 11.43 -0.12
C CYS A 94 5.88 12.88 0.32
N ARG A 95 6.81 13.14 1.26
CA ARG A 95 7.03 14.49 1.83
C ARG A 95 8.18 15.21 1.15
N ASP A 96 9.32 14.57 1.09
CA ASP A 96 10.59 15.15 0.64
C ASP A 96 11.38 14.28 -0.34
N LYS A 97 11.00 12.99 -0.44
CA LYS A 97 11.73 12.03 -1.26
C LYS A 97 10.79 10.96 -1.82
N VAL A 98 11.08 10.52 -3.05
CA VAL A 98 10.51 9.30 -3.66
C VAL A 98 11.57 8.20 -3.67
N CYS A 99 11.16 6.97 -3.39
CA CYS A 99 12.04 5.82 -3.21
C CYS A 99 11.81 4.69 -4.23
N HIS A 100 10.75 4.78 -5.05
CA HIS A 100 10.50 3.85 -6.16
C HIS A 100 9.58 4.48 -7.20
N VAL A 101 9.60 3.93 -8.43
CA VAL A 101 8.60 4.29 -9.44
C VAL A 101 7.22 3.84 -8.96
N GLY A 102 6.27 4.76 -8.94
CA GLY A 102 4.93 4.48 -8.40
C GLY A 102 4.69 4.97 -6.97
N ASP A 103 5.69 5.57 -6.34
CA ASP A 103 5.55 6.19 -5.00
C ASP A 103 4.48 7.28 -4.99
N ASN A 104 3.75 7.44 -3.90
CA ASN A 104 2.57 8.30 -3.82
C ASN A 104 2.97 9.76 -3.60
N ILE A 105 2.73 10.65 -4.54
CA ILE A 105 3.08 12.09 -4.42
C ILE A 105 1.89 12.91 -3.98
N ALA A 106 0.74 12.71 -4.62
CA ALA A 106 -0.49 13.46 -4.30
C ALA A 106 -1.73 12.59 -4.46
N PHE A 107 -2.80 12.97 -3.76
CA PHE A 107 -4.10 12.34 -3.84
C PHE A 107 -5.15 13.38 -4.25
N VAL A 108 -5.70 13.24 -5.44
CA VAL A 108 -6.73 14.12 -6.02
C VAL A 108 -8.09 13.51 -5.75
N VAL A 109 -9.02 14.32 -5.26
CA VAL A 109 -10.42 13.93 -5.03
C VAL A 109 -11.36 14.84 -5.81
N ALA A 110 -12.25 14.25 -6.61
CA ALA A 110 -13.17 14.98 -7.45
C ALA A 110 -14.57 14.34 -7.47
N GLU A 111 -15.55 15.00 -8.09
CA GLU A 111 -16.93 14.51 -8.26
C GLU A 111 -16.98 13.24 -9.14
N THR A 112 -16.04 13.08 -10.06
CA THR A 112 -15.92 11.90 -10.91
C THR A 112 -14.46 11.45 -11.01
N LEU A 113 -14.24 10.16 -11.31
CA LEU A 113 -12.90 9.63 -11.51
C LEU A 113 -12.17 10.30 -12.69
N VAL A 114 -12.89 10.64 -13.76
CA VAL A 114 -12.31 11.33 -14.92
C VAL A 114 -11.77 12.69 -14.50
N GLN A 115 -12.55 13.49 -13.78
CA GLN A 115 -12.10 14.79 -13.26
C GLN A 115 -10.90 14.67 -12.32
N ALA A 116 -10.86 13.63 -11.46
CA ALA A 116 -9.73 13.42 -10.57
C ALA A 116 -8.46 13.08 -11.34
N ARG A 117 -8.57 12.29 -12.41
CA ARG A 117 -7.46 11.91 -13.29
C ARG A 117 -6.95 13.09 -14.11
N ASP A 118 -7.84 13.79 -14.79
CA ASP A 118 -7.49 14.97 -15.62
C ASP A 118 -6.80 16.04 -14.76
N ALA A 119 -7.30 16.26 -13.54
CA ALA A 119 -6.68 17.20 -12.61
C ALA A 119 -5.31 16.72 -12.12
N ALA A 120 -5.11 15.42 -11.92
CA ALA A 120 -3.82 14.88 -11.51
C ALA A 120 -2.72 15.13 -12.56
N GLU A 121 -3.05 15.14 -13.86
CA GLU A 121 -2.12 15.46 -14.94
C GLU A 121 -1.64 16.94 -14.92
N LEU A 122 -2.31 17.80 -14.18
CA LEU A 122 -1.96 19.21 -14.02
C LEU A 122 -1.13 19.49 -12.75
N ILE A 123 -0.77 18.46 -12.01
CA ILE A 123 0.16 18.61 -10.89
C ILE A 123 1.56 18.75 -11.44
N ASP A 124 2.23 19.84 -11.09
CA ASP A 124 3.63 20.07 -11.43
C ASP A 124 4.52 19.67 -10.24
N VAL A 125 5.46 18.76 -10.49
CA VAL A 125 6.38 18.28 -9.45
C VAL A 125 7.83 18.40 -9.94
N ASP A 126 8.65 19.12 -9.18
CA ASP A 126 10.09 19.19 -9.41
C ASP A 126 10.79 18.14 -8.54
N ILE A 127 11.38 17.14 -9.19
CA ILE A 127 12.13 16.06 -8.53
C ILE A 127 13.58 16.10 -9.02
N GLU A 128 14.49 16.32 -8.08
CA GLU A 128 15.92 16.10 -8.29
C GLU A 128 16.21 14.61 -8.27
N GLU A 129 16.41 14.03 -9.46
CA GLU A 129 16.70 12.60 -9.57
C GLU A 129 18.00 12.22 -8.87
N MET A 130 17.98 11.10 -8.20
CA MET A 130 19.11 10.52 -7.47
C MET A 130 19.40 9.12 -8.02
N ALA A 131 20.62 8.64 -7.79
CA ALA A 131 20.97 7.27 -8.14
C ALA A 131 20.05 6.27 -7.40
N ALA A 132 19.52 5.32 -8.15
CA ALA A 132 18.60 4.29 -7.65
C ALA A 132 19.28 2.93 -7.52
N VAL A 133 18.83 2.16 -6.52
CA VAL A 133 19.20 0.74 -6.37
C VAL A 133 18.11 -0.10 -7.00
N VAL A 134 18.43 -0.78 -8.08
CA VAL A 134 17.48 -1.60 -8.85
C VAL A 134 17.65 -3.09 -8.57
N ASN A 135 18.91 -3.53 -8.42
CA ASN A 135 19.21 -4.92 -8.18
C ASN A 135 19.28 -5.22 -6.67
N THR A 136 18.37 -6.03 -6.18
CA THR A 136 18.30 -6.41 -4.76
C THR A 136 19.48 -7.27 -4.32
N HIS A 137 20.12 -8.02 -5.24
CA HIS A 137 21.29 -8.86 -4.92
C HIS A 137 22.47 -8.00 -4.45
N ASP A 138 22.71 -6.88 -5.12
CA ASP A 138 23.88 -6.03 -4.87
C ASP A 138 23.54 -4.84 -3.94
N ALA A 139 22.28 -4.70 -3.53
CA ALA A 139 21.77 -3.52 -2.82
C ALA A 139 22.55 -3.22 -1.52
N ALA A 140 23.08 -4.24 -0.85
CA ALA A 140 23.83 -4.11 0.39
C ALA A 140 25.36 -3.96 0.19
N ASP A 141 25.85 -4.00 -1.06
CA ASP A 141 27.27 -3.92 -1.35
C ASP A 141 27.84 -2.53 -1.07
N PRO A 142 29.12 -2.42 -0.70
CA PRO A 142 29.76 -1.14 -0.50
C PRO A 142 29.73 -0.26 -1.74
N GLY A 143 29.32 1.01 -1.56
CA GLY A 143 29.29 1.99 -2.63
C GLY A 143 27.97 2.05 -3.42
N GLN A 144 27.00 1.20 -3.10
CA GLN A 144 25.66 1.31 -3.66
C GLN A 144 24.93 2.58 -3.18
N PRO A 145 24.08 3.17 -4.00
CA PRO A 145 23.23 4.30 -3.58
C PRO A 145 22.39 3.93 -2.37
N GLN A 146 22.30 4.84 -1.41
CA GLN A 146 21.53 4.60 -0.19
C GLN A 146 20.11 5.14 -0.32
N VAL A 147 19.11 4.28 -0.10
CA VAL A 147 17.70 4.65 -0.23
C VAL A 147 17.21 5.39 1.02
N HIS A 148 17.51 4.88 2.23
CA HIS A 148 17.14 5.53 3.49
C HIS A 148 18.38 5.79 4.34
N GLU A 149 18.55 7.03 4.80
CA GLU A 149 19.68 7.44 5.65
C GLU A 149 19.71 6.67 6.98
N SER A 150 18.54 6.27 7.48
CA SER A 150 18.37 5.47 8.69
C SER A 150 18.76 4.01 8.55
N ALA A 151 18.88 3.49 7.32
CA ALA A 151 19.21 2.10 7.01
C ALA A 151 20.53 1.99 6.24
N PRO A 152 21.70 2.10 6.91
CA PRO A 152 23.02 2.03 6.28
C PRO A 152 23.20 0.77 5.44
N ASN A 153 23.82 0.91 4.28
CA ASN A 153 24.00 -0.15 3.29
C ASN A 153 22.68 -0.80 2.83
N ASN A 154 21.59 -0.04 2.86
CA ASN A 154 20.23 -0.52 2.50
C ASN A 154 19.74 -1.73 3.32
N VAL A 155 20.33 -1.99 4.49
CA VAL A 155 19.92 -3.09 5.38
C VAL A 155 19.00 -2.56 6.47
N ALA A 156 17.69 -2.77 6.28
CA ALA A 156 16.68 -2.35 7.24
C ALA A 156 16.57 -3.30 8.43
N PHE A 157 16.79 -4.61 8.21
CA PHE A 157 16.78 -5.61 9.28
C PHE A 157 17.62 -6.83 8.88
N ASP A 158 18.08 -7.53 9.90
CA ASP A 158 18.72 -8.84 9.80
C ASP A 158 17.99 -9.78 10.75
N TRP A 159 17.39 -10.84 10.22
CA TRP A 159 16.49 -11.69 10.99
C TRP A 159 16.88 -13.16 10.86
N HIS A 160 17.02 -13.83 12.00
CA HIS A 160 17.36 -15.24 12.08
C HIS A 160 16.34 -16.04 12.88
N LEU A 161 16.07 -17.24 12.43
CA LEU A 161 15.29 -18.24 13.15
C LEU A 161 15.94 -19.61 13.01
N GLY A 162 15.97 -20.37 14.10
CA GLY A 162 16.50 -21.73 14.11
C GLY A 162 17.85 -21.85 14.85
N GLU A 163 18.45 -23.03 14.76
CA GLU A 163 19.66 -23.39 15.49
C GLU A 163 20.86 -23.52 14.53
N LYS A 164 21.54 -22.38 14.30
CA LYS A 164 22.67 -22.30 13.36
C LYS A 164 23.72 -23.39 13.59
N GLN A 165 24.15 -23.61 14.85
CA GLN A 165 25.18 -24.58 15.16
C GLN A 165 24.77 -26.03 14.80
N LYS A 166 23.53 -26.42 15.07
CA LYS A 166 23.02 -27.74 14.68
C LYS A 166 22.94 -27.89 13.17
N THR A 167 22.53 -26.86 12.48
CA THR A 167 22.48 -26.83 11.02
C THR A 167 23.87 -26.96 10.42
N ASP A 168 24.83 -26.17 10.87
CA ASP A 168 26.22 -26.22 10.39
C ASP A 168 26.84 -27.60 10.63
N THR A 169 26.61 -28.21 11.80
CA THR A 169 27.09 -29.56 12.13
C THR A 169 26.49 -30.62 11.20
N ALA A 170 25.16 -30.50 10.91
CA ALA A 170 24.50 -31.42 10.00
C ALA A 170 25.06 -31.31 8.58
N PHE A 171 25.32 -30.12 8.07
CA PHE A 171 25.95 -29.91 6.76
C PHE A 171 27.38 -30.45 6.73
N ALA A 172 28.17 -30.22 7.78
CA ALA A 172 29.54 -30.68 7.84
C ALA A 172 29.66 -32.22 7.86
N SER A 173 28.67 -32.94 8.39
CA SER A 173 28.63 -34.40 8.46
C SER A 173 27.80 -35.07 7.34
N ALA A 174 27.18 -34.29 6.45
CA ALA A 174 26.37 -34.83 5.38
C ALA A 174 27.19 -35.58 4.35
N ALA A 175 26.73 -36.76 3.94
CA ALA A 175 27.38 -37.56 2.91
C ALA A 175 27.42 -36.88 1.54
N HIS A 176 26.43 -36.01 1.29
CA HIS A 176 26.31 -35.23 0.05
C HIS A 176 25.62 -33.90 0.34
N VAL A 177 26.13 -32.82 -0.27
CA VAL A 177 25.53 -31.47 -0.19
C VAL A 177 25.33 -30.95 -1.61
N THR A 178 24.11 -30.60 -1.95
CA THR A 178 23.78 -29.90 -3.20
C THR A 178 23.55 -28.43 -2.90
N ARG A 179 24.14 -27.56 -3.73
CA ARG A 179 23.93 -26.11 -3.68
C ARG A 179 23.20 -25.67 -4.94
N LEU A 180 22.21 -24.80 -4.77
CA LEU A 180 21.48 -24.20 -5.86
C LEU A 180 21.24 -22.73 -5.52
N GLU A 181 21.56 -21.85 -6.44
CA GLU A 181 21.25 -20.43 -6.37
C GLU A 181 19.98 -20.17 -7.19
N LEU A 182 19.02 -19.53 -6.58
CA LEU A 182 17.71 -19.24 -7.19
C LEU A 182 17.42 -17.75 -7.11
N ILE A 183 16.85 -17.22 -8.18
CA ILE A 183 16.31 -15.86 -8.21
C ILE A 183 14.79 -15.97 -8.08
N ASN A 184 14.25 -15.44 -6.98
CA ASN A 184 12.80 -15.28 -6.82
C ASN A 184 12.41 -13.89 -7.33
N ASN A 185 11.95 -13.84 -8.58
CA ASN A 185 11.54 -12.58 -9.20
C ASN A 185 10.33 -11.97 -8.49
N LYS A 186 10.30 -10.64 -8.38
CA LYS A 186 9.09 -9.93 -8.00
C LYS A 186 8.03 -10.11 -9.08
N LEU A 187 6.88 -10.66 -8.71
CA LEU A 187 5.73 -10.86 -9.59
C LEU A 187 4.54 -10.05 -9.09
N VAL A 188 3.78 -9.50 -10.01
CA VAL A 188 2.47 -8.90 -9.69
C VAL A 188 1.45 -10.01 -9.59
N CYS A 189 0.74 -10.09 -8.46
CA CYS A 189 -0.27 -11.14 -8.21
C CYS A 189 -1.43 -11.09 -9.19
N ASN A 190 -1.71 -9.91 -9.73
CA ASN A 190 -2.66 -9.69 -10.83
C ASN A 190 -4.05 -10.31 -10.58
N SER A 191 -4.57 -10.15 -9.35
CA SER A 191 -5.90 -10.61 -8.99
C SER A 191 -6.95 -10.02 -9.93
N MET A 192 -8.03 -10.79 -10.22
CA MET A 192 -9.11 -10.34 -11.12
C MET A 192 -9.75 -9.05 -10.62
N GLU A 193 -9.98 -8.92 -9.32
CA GLU A 193 -10.37 -7.70 -8.65
C GLU A 193 -9.12 -6.90 -8.24
N PRO A 194 -8.85 -5.71 -8.82
CA PRO A 194 -7.82 -4.80 -8.33
C PRO A 194 -8.11 -4.35 -6.89
N ARG A 195 -7.13 -3.76 -6.21
CA ARG A 195 -7.34 -3.15 -4.91
C ARG A 195 -8.34 -1.99 -5.02
N ALA A 196 -9.21 -1.86 -4.03
CA ALA A 196 -10.17 -0.77 -3.95
C ALA A 196 -10.54 -0.48 -2.50
N ALA A 197 -11.00 0.74 -2.25
CA ALA A 197 -11.56 1.16 -0.98
C ALA A 197 -12.72 2.14 -1.19
N VAL A 198 -13.73 2.04 -0.36
CA VAL A 198 -14.77 3.05 -0.18
C VAL A 198 -14.79 3.43 1.29
N ALA A 199 -14.33 4.62 1.60
CA ALA A 199 -14.26 5.15 2.95
C ALA A 199 -15.41 6.14 3.20
N ASP A 200 -16.08 5.99 4.33
CA ASP A 200 -17.17 6.85 4.77
C ASP A 200 -16.97 7.25 6.23
N PHE A 201 -16.70 8.52 6.47
CA PHE A 201 -16.53 9.09 7.80
C PHE A 201 -17.78 9.88 8.17
N ASP A 202 -18.54 9.36 9.12
CA ASP A 202 -19.69 10.06 9.71
C ASP A 202 -19.21 11.09 10.75
N LYS A 203 -19.28 12.36 10.38
CA LYS A 203 -18.90 13.48 11.27
C LYS A 203 -19.77 13.58 12.53
N ALA A 204 -21.01 13.13 12.49
CA ALA A 204 -21.92 13.23 13.62
C ALA A 204 -21.56 12.23 14.74
N SER A 205 -21.20 11.00 14.36
CA SER A 205 -20.83 9.96 15.32
C SER A 205 -19.31 9.84 15.52
N GLY A 206 -18.49 10.46 14.67
CA GLY A 206 -17.03 10.30 14.68
C GLY A 206 -16.55 8.93 14.20
N LYS A 207 -17.41 8.15 13.52
CA LYS A 207 -17.10 6.79 13.09
C LYS A 207 -16.67 6.74 11.63
N LEU A 208 -15.66 5.92 11.38
CA LEU A 208 -15.16 5.59 10.05
C LEU A 208 -15.59 4.18 9.65
N THR A 209 -16.20 4.04 8.48
CA THR A 209 -16.41 2.75 7.83
C THR A 209 -15.62 2.68 6.54
N VAL A 210 -14.82 1.63 6.36
CA VAL A 210 -14.04 1.39 5.14
C VAL A 210 -14.41 0.03 4.57
N HIS A 211 -14.96 0.01 3.36
CA HIS A 211 -15.13 -1.19 2.57
C HIS A 211 -13.87 -1.38 1.71
N THR A 212 -13.24 -2.55 1.79
CA THR A 212 -12.05 -2.87 1.00
C THR A 212 -11.89 -4.37 0.81
N CYS A 213 -11.28 -4.76 -0.28
CA CYS A 213 -10.94 -6.16 -0.57
C CYS A 213 -9.62 -6.53 0.11
N THR A 214 -9.70 -7.08 1.33
CA THR A 214 -8.51 -7.43 2.14
C THR A 214 -8.54 -8.88 2.61
N GLN A 215 -7.37 -9.39 3.00
CA GLN A 215 -7.19 -10.69 3.65
C GLN A 215 -7.13 -10.59 5.19
N GLY A 216 -7.33 -9.39 5.76
CA GLY A 216 -7.32 -9.22 7.22
C GLY A 216 -7.86 -7.86 7.67
N VAL A 217 -9.10 -7.83 8.18
CA VAL A 217 -9.79 -6.58 8.55
C VAL A 217 -9.27 -5.94 9.85
N TRP A 218 -8.81 -6.75 10.81
CA TRP A 218 -8.42 -6.27 12.14
C TRP A 218 -7.15 -5.43 12.09
N ALA A 219 -6.11 -5.92 11.41
CA ALA A 219 -4.86 -5.16 11.24
C ALA A 219 -5.10 -3.85 10.48
N PHE A 220 -5.97 -3.87 9.48
CA PHE A 220 -6.31 -2.67 8.70
C PHE A 220 -7.05 -1.63 9.55
N ARG A 221 -7.96 -2.08 10.43
CA ARG A 221 -8.63 -1.22 11.40
C ARG A 221 -7.62 -0.48 12.28
N ASP A 222 -6.68 -1.23 12.84
CA ASP A 222 -5.71 -0.68 13.79
C ASP A 222 -4.76 0.32 13.12
N VAL A 223 -4.31 0.04 11.89
CA VAL A 223 -3.49 0.97 11.12
C VAL A 223 -4.26 2.23 10.73
N LEU A 224 -5.52 2.10 10.27
CA LEU A 224 -6.37 3.26 9.95
C LEU A 224 -6.63 4.12 11.20
N ALA A 225 -6.91 3.49 12.33
CA ALA A 225 -7.11 4.19 13.61
C ALA A 225 -5.85 4.99 13.99
N SER A 226 -4.69 4.35 13.95
CA SER A 226 -3.39 5.00 14.24
C SER A 226 -3.10 6.16 13.30
N ASN A 227 -3.21 5.94 11.98
CA ASN A 227 -2.88 6.95 10.98
C ASN A 227 -3.80 8.18 11.02
N LEU A 228 -5.04 8.00 11.48
CA LEU A 228 -6.03 9.08 11.56
C LEU A 228 -6.21 9.63 12.97
N GLY A 229 -5.53 9.08 13.97
CA GLY A 229 -5.71 9.47 15.36
C GLY A 229 -7.12 9.21 15.87
N LEU A 230 -7.69 8.07 15.52
CA LEU A 230 -9.01 7.60 15.95
C LEU A 230 -8.84 6.44 16.95
N GLU A 231 -9.84 6.28 17.83
CA GLU A 231 -9.92 5.07 18.64
C GLU A 231 -10.35 3.88 17.75
N PRO A 232 -9.74 2.69 17.91
CA PRO A 232 -10.06 1.51 17.09
C PRO A 232 -11.55 1.15 17.05
N GLU A 233 -12.29 1.42 18.14
CA GLU A 233 -13.74 1.18 18.26
C GLU A 233 -14.56 2.08 17.33
N ASN A 234 -13.98 3.19 16.90
CA ASN A 234 -14.61 4.12 15.96
C ASN A 234 -14.27 3.80 14.49
N VAL A 235 -13.46 2.76 14.24
CA VAL A 235 -13.08 2.34 12.88
C VAL A 235 -13.65 0.95 12.60
N ARG A 236 -14.38 0.83 11.51
CA ARG A 236 -14.94 -0.42 11.01
C ARG A 236 -14.41 -0.72 9.61
N VAL A 237 -13.71 -1.84 9.44
CA VAL A 237 -13.29 -2.34 8.13
C VAL A 237 -14.18 -3.50 7.72
N LEU A 238 -14.75 -3.43 6.53
CA LEU A 238 -15.64 -4.43 5.96
C LEU A 238 -15.03 -4.98 4.68
N THR A 239 -14.98 -6.29 4.59
CA THR A 239 -14.55 -7.00 3.38
C THR A 239 -15.74 -7.74 2.80
N PRO A 240 -16.25 -7.30 1.63
CA PRO A 240 -17.29 -8.03 0.90
C PRO A 240 -16.70 -9.28 0.18
N ASP A 241 -17.22 -9.66 -0.96
CA ASP A 241 -16.58 -10.67 -1.79
C ASP A 241 -15.19 -10.20 -2.26
N VAL A 242 -14.23 -11.12 -2.33
CA VAL A 242 -12.86 -10.80 -2.74
C VAL A 242 -12.50 -11.57 -3.99
N GLY A 243 -12.17 -10.84 -5.06
CA GLY A 243 -11.83 -11.37 -6.37
C GLY A 243 -10.35 -11.77 -6.54
N GLY A 244 -9.80 -12.47 -5.54
CA GLY A 244 -8.41 -12.90 -5.45
C GLY A 244 -7.58 -12.00 -4.55
N GLY A 245 -6.73 -12.61 -3.71
CA GLY A 245 -5.86 -11.91 -2.78
C GLY A 245 -4.39 -12.30 -2.95
N PHE A 246 -4.09 -13.60 -2.99
CA PHE A 246 -2.76 -14.19 -3.25
C PHE A 246 -1.63 -13.64 -2.36
N GLY A 247 -1.92 -13.29 -1.11
CA GLY A 247 -0.98 -12.63 -0.19
C GLY A 247 -0.89 -11.10 -0.37
N MET A 248 -1.01 -10.59 -1.58
CA MET A 248 -0.90 -9.16 -1.89
C MET A 248 -1.94 -8.32 -1.11
N LYS A 249 -3.18 -8.77 -0.98
CA LYS A 249 -4.22 -8.06 -0.23
C LYS A 249 -4.16 -8.27 1.30
N ALA A 250 -3.17 -9.00 1.80
CA ALA A 250 -2.89 -9.07 3.23
C ALA A 250 -2.11 -7.84 3.73
N MET A 251 -1.39 -7.15 2.82
CA MET A 251 -0.63 -5.96 3.15
C MET A 251 -1.52 -4.73 3.22
N PHE A 252 -1.20 -3.82 4.14
CA PHE A 252 -1.85 -2.52 4.21
C PHE A 252 -1.25 -1.57 3.17
N TYR A 253 -2.10 -0.78 2.50
CA TYR A 253 -1.67 0.17 1.48
C TYR A 253 -2.10 1.59 1.82
N ALA A 254 -1.30 2.54 1.37
CA ALA A 254 -1.46 3.97 1.63
C ALA A 254 -2.83 4.52 1.20
N GLU A 255 -3.35 4.02 0.10
CA GLU A 255 -4.58 4.50 -0.50
C GLU A 255 -5.81 4.32 0.40
N TYR A 256 -5.78 3.34 1.29
CA TYR A 256 -6.86 3.16 2.28
C TYR A 256 -6.90 4.32 3.28
N THR A 257 -5.73 4.76 3.74
CA THR A 257 -5.62 5.94 4.60
C THR A 257 -5.97 7.22 3.84
N MET A 258 -5.52 7.37 2.59
CA MET A 258 -5.84 8.55 1.77
C MET A 258 -7.35 8.71 1.58
N ALA A 259 -8.05 7.62 1.20
CA ALA A 259 -9.50 7.65 1.02
C ALA A 259 -10.23 7.99 2.33
N ALA A 260 -9.79 7.41 3.45
CA ALA A 260 -10.37 7.66 4.77
C ALA A 260 -10.11 9.09 5.28
N PHE A 261 -8.89 9.60 5.08
CA PHE A 261 -8.52 10.98 5.40
C PHE A 261 -9.34 11.99 4.60
N ALA A 262 -9.46 11.76 3.29
CA ALA A 262 -10.24 12.61 2.41
C ALA A 262 -11.74 12.58 2.77
N SER A 263 -12.29 11.41 3.08
CA SER A 263 -13.68 11.28 3.52
C SER A 263 -13.95 12.08 4.79
N ARG A 264 -13.05 12.00 5.80
CA ARG A 264 -13.16 12.77 7.04
C ARG A 264 -13.16 14.28 6.78
N ASN A 265 -12.25 14.76 5.95
CA ASN A 265 -12.11 16.20 5.69
C ASN A 265 -13.29 16.75 4.88
N LEU A 266 -13.70 16.04 3.84
CA LEU A 266 -14.81 16.47 2.97
C LEU A 266 -16.19 16.21 3.58
N GLY A 267 -16.31 15.26 4.54
CA GLY A 267 -17.59 14.89 5.14
C GLY A 267 -18.53 14.18 4.16
N ARG A 268 -17.95 13.39 3.26
CA ARG A 268 -18.67 12.57 2.27
C ARG A 268 -17.87 11.31 1.95
N PRO A 269 -18.51 10.24 1.47
CA PRO A 269 -17.79 9.03 1.08
C PRO A 269 -16.77 9.30 -0.02
N VAL A 270 -15.60 8.67 0.09
CA VAL A 270 -14.54 8.73 -0.94
C VAL A 270 -14.18 7.33 -1.38
N ARG A 271 -14.24 7.11 -2.69
CA ARG A 271 -13.87 5.87 -3.35
C ARG A 271 -12.55 6.02 -4.07
N TRP A 272 -11.70 5.02 -3.90
CA TRP A 272 -10.51 4.81 -4.72
C TRP A 272 -10.51 3.39 -5.25
N LYS A 273 -10.05 3.21 -6.48
CA LYS A 273 -9.84 1.91 -7.12
C LYS A 273 -8.56 1.94 -7.92
N SER A 274 -7.69 0.96 -7.71
CA SER A 274 -6.49 0.75 -8.49
C SER A 274 -6.83 0.40 -9.94
N GLU A 275 -6.16 1.03 -10.87
CA GLU A 275 -6.13 0.57 -12.25
C GLU A 275 -5.18 -0.61 -12.41
N ARG A 276 -5.36 -1.40 -13.46
CA ARG A 276 -4.48 -2.54 -13.70
C ARG A 276 -3.02 -2.13 -13.91
N THR A 277 -2.79 -1.05 -14.63
CA THR A 277 -1.46 -0.47 -14.84
C THR A 277 -0.86 0.06 -13.53
N GLU A 278 -1.67 0.70 -12.70
CA GLU A 278 -1.27 1.18 -11.37
C GLU A 278 -0.87 0.02 -10.44
N ALA A 279 -1.58 -1.12 -10.52
CA ALA A 279 -1.26 -2.30 -9.73
C ALA A 279 0.16 -2.83 -10.00
N PHE A 280 0.66 -2.74 -11.23
CA PHE A 280 2.05 -3.12 -11.55
C PHE A 280 3.10 -2.23 -10.88
N LEU A 281 2.76 -1.00 -10.54
CA LEU A 281 3.65 -0.03 -9.89
C LEU A 281 3.57 -0.10 -8.36
N SER A 282 2.38 -0.41 -7.82
CA SER A 282 2.06 -0.19 -6.42
C SER A 282 1.76 -1.45 -5.61
N ASP A 283 1.44 -2.58 -6.24
CA ASP A 283 1.13 -3.80 -5.51
C ASP A 283 2.42 -4.46 -5.00
N THR A 284 2.36 -4.95 -3.78
CA THR A 284 3.42 -5.79 -3.22
C THR A 284 3.37 -7.18 -3.85
N MET A 285 4.51 -7.87 -3.81
CA MET A 285 4.55 -9.30 -4.11
C MET A 285 3.87 -10.06 -2.97
N GLY A 286 2.99 -11.01 -3.32
CA GLY A 286 2.32 -11.90 -2.38
C GLY A 286 3.16 -13.08 -1.96
#